data_9006f026a83047c7f1b0d20e80ff0262
#
_entry.id   9006f026a83047c7f1b0d20e80ff0262
#
_cell.length_a   1.000
_cell.length_b   1.000
_cell.length_c   1.000
_cell.angle_alpha   90.00
_cell.angle_beta   90.00
_cell.angle_gamma   90.00
#
_symmetry.space_group_name_H-M   'P 1'
#
loop_
_entity.id
_entity.type
_entity.pdbx_description
1 polymer ?
#
loop_
_entity_poly.entity_id
_entity_poly.type
_entity_poly.pdbx_seq_one_letter_code
_entity_poly.pdbx_strand_id
1 'polypeptide(L)'
;MSINAIGHVGICVSDMETALRFWRDGLGFEVLSERRFRGGSWKRILEMGDLELHTRIIRRDHLMLELLEFEQPGHVGTAERSPMNRLGLTHIAVWVSDIEAVARRVVEHGGTLVEETRTVFDHPKLKGKWLICCDPNGVRVELVEYPEGEKILER
;
A
#
# COMPACT_ATOMS: atom_id res chain seq x y z
N MET A 1 -29.25 5.73 -5.58
CA MET A 1 -28.14 4.86 -5.11
C MET A 1 -27.41 5.62 -4.03
N SER A 2 -27.35 5.11 -2.79
CA SER A 2 -26.69 5.81 -1.69
C SER A 2 -25.44 5.03 -1.26
N ILE A 3 -24.26 5.50 -1.70
CA ILE A 3 -22.98 5.10 -1.14
C ILE A 3 -22.61 6.20 -0.14
N ASN A 4 -22.45 5.85 1.14
CA ASN A 4 -22.14 6.82 2.17
C ASN A 4 -20.66 7.22 2.17
N ALA A 5 -19.76 6.27 1.94
CA ALA A 5 -18.32 6.50 1.85
C ALA A 5 -17.62 5.28 1.23
N ILE A 6 -16.37 5.50 0.76
CA ILE A 6 -15.42 4.40 0.49
C ILE A 6 -14.75 4.07 1.83
N GLY A 7 -14.79 2.81 2.24
CA GLY A 7 -14.24 2.36 3.52
C GLY A 7 -12.71 2.23 3.47
N HIS A 8 -12.23 1.16 2.85
CA HIS A 8 -10.80 0.84 2.79
C HIS A 8 -10.48 0.00 1.55
N VAL A 9 -9.17 -0.16 1.30
CA VAL A 9 -8.62 -1.13 0.36
C VAL A 9 -7.93 -2.23 1.18
N GLY A 10 -8.26 -3.51 0.93
CA GLY A 10 -7.64 -4.65 1.59
C GLY A 10 -6.33 -5.06 0.93
N ILE A 11 -5.32 -5.35 1.75
CA ILE A 11 -4.02 -5.87 1.34
C ILE A 11 -3.72 -7.12 2.17
N CYS A 12 -3.58 -8.27 1.51
CA CYS A 12 -3.10 -9.48 2.14
C CYS A 12 -1.59 -9.35 2.41
N VAL A 13 -1.18 -9.64 3.64
CA VAL A 13 0.23 -9.57 4.06
C VAL A 13 0.69 -10.91 4.63
N SER A 14 1.96 -11.23 4.45
CA SER A 14 2.56 -12.46 4.95
C SER A 14 2.87 -12.42 6.45
N ASP A 15 3.15 -11.22 6.97
CA ASP A 15 3.48 -10.95 8.37
C ASP A 15 3.11 -9.51 8.71
N MET A 16 2.32 -9.33 9.76
CA MET A 16 1.74 -8.04 10.14
C MET A 16 2.81 -7.03 10.57
N GLU A 17 3.79 -7.45 11.36
CA GLU A 17 4.80 -6.53 11.89
C GLU A 17 5.76 -6.07 10.80
N THR A 18 6.11 -6.95 9.87
CA THR A 18 6.89 -6.60 8.68
C THR A 18 6.15 -5.61 7.79
N ALA A 19 4.84 -5.83 7.58
CA ALA A 19 4.01 -4.89 6.82
C ALA A 19 3.90 -3.53 7.54
N LEU A 20 3.71 -3.51 8.86
CA LEU A 20 3.62 -2.29 9.64
C LEU A 20 4.95 -1.50 9.65
N ARG A 21 6.10 -2.16 9.65
CA ARG A 21 7.38 -1.46 9.49
C ARG A 21 7.41 -0.64 8.21
N PHE A 22 6.93 -1.19 7.10
CA PHE A 22 6.87 -0.47 5.84
C PHE A 22 5.79 0.62 5.86
N TRP A 23 4.54 0.26 6.12
CA TRP A 23 3.41 1.18 5.98
C TRP A 23 3.37 2.24 7.09
N ARG A 24 3.56 1.84 8.37
CA ARG A 24 3.54 2.75 9.50
C ARG A 24 4.85 3.52 9.63
N ASP A 25 5.99 2.81 9.75
CA ASP A 25 7.27 3.43 10.08
C ASP A 25 7.95 4.01 8.84
N GLY A 26 7.81 3.34 7.69
CA GLY A 26 8.34 3.79 6.39
C GLY A 26 7.51 4.91 5.77
N LEU A 27 6.23 4.72 5.58
CA LEU A 27 5.34 5.66 4.88
C LEU A 27 4.49 6.55 5.81
N GLY A 28 4.54 6.35 7.13
CA GLY A 28 3.88 7.21 8.11
C GLY A 28 2.35 7.02 8.17
N PHE A 29 1.84 5.82 7.94
CA PHE A 29 0.45 5.49 8.22
C PHE A 29 0.22 5.37 9.73
N GLU A 30 -0.95 5.79 10.18
CA GLU A 30 -1.42 5.64 11.55
C GLU A 30 -2.23 4.35 11.69
N VAL A 31 -2.01 3.58 12.75
CA VAL A 31 -2.83 2.40 13.06
C VAL A 31 -4.08 2.85 13.79
N LEU A 32 -5.25 2.58 13.20
CA LEU A 32 -6.54 2.96 13.78
C LEU A 32 -7.17 1.85 14.60
N SER A 33 -7.02 0.60 14.18
CA SER A 33 -7.61 -0.54 14.89
C SER A 33 -6.87 -1.83 14.61
N GLU A 34 -7.00 -2.76 15.55
CA GLU A 34 -6.55 -4.14 15.43
C GLU A 34 -7.69 -5.09 15.75
N ARG A 35 -7.81 -6.16 14.99
CA ARG A 35 -8.81 -7.19 15.24
C ARG A 35 -8.27 -8.58 14.90
N ARG A 36 -8.76 -9.58 15.64
CA ARG A 36 -8.53 -10.99 15.34
C ARG A 36 -9.87 -11.69 15.22
N PHE A 37 -10.01 -12.48 14.18
CA PHE A 37 -11.23 -13.22 13.87
C PHE A 37 -10.91 -14.69 13.76
N ARG A 38 -11.83 -15.52 14.30
CA ARG A 38 -11.73 -16.97 14.15
C ARG A 38 -13.09 -17.52 13.75
N GLY A 39 -13.15 -18.11 12.56
CA GLY A 39 -14.39 -18.77 12.07
C GLY A 39 -15.59 -17.84 11.92
N GLY A 40 -16.77 -18.36 12.25
CA GLY A 40 -18.04 -17.62 12.26
C GLY A 40 -18.49 -17.13 10.89
N SER A 41 -19.23 -16.02 10.86
CA SER A 41 -19.75 -15.42 9.62
C SER A 41 -18.64 -14.89 8.68
N TRP A 42 -17.47 -14.61 9.23
CA TRP A 42 -16.31 -14.13 8.44
C TRP A 42 -15.84 -15.15 7.41
N LYS A 43 -15.96 -16.46 7.70
CA LYS A 43 -15.68 -17.53 6.71
C LYS A 43 -16.47 -17.32 5.42
N ARG A 44 -17.75 -16.93 5.54
CA ARG A 44 -18.63 -16.71 4.39
C ARG A 44 -18.28 -15.43 3.64
N ILE A 45 -18.01 -14.34 4.35
CA ILE A 45 -17.66 -13.03 3.76
C ILE A 45 -16.35 -13.12 2.99
N LEU A 46 -15.37 -13.86 3.52
CA LEU A 46 -14.04 -14.00 2.94
C LEU A 46 -13.90 -15.24 2.05
N GLU A 47 -14.98 -16.01 1.87
CA GLU A 47 -15.01 -17.24 1.03
C GLU A 47 -13.96 -18.29 1.46
N MET A 48 -13.71 -18.36 2.80
CA MET A 48 -12.71 -19.24 3.38
C MET A 48 -13.33 -20.41 4.16
N GLY A 49 -12.66 -21.57 4.17
CA GLY A 49 -13.02 -22.71 5.00
C GLY A 49 -12.66 -22.47 6.46
N ASP A 50 -11.48 -22.87 6.86
CA ASP A 50 -10.96 -22.53 8.19
C ASP A 50 -10.32 -21.15 8.14
N LEU A 51 -10.60 -20.34 9.17
CA LEU A 51 -10.18 -18.94 9.19
C LEU A 51 -9.67 -18.57 10.58
N GLU A 52 -8.43 -18.16 10.63
CA GLU A 52 -7.83 -17.33 11.67
C GLU A 52 -7.19 -16.13 10.98
N LEU A 53 -7.71 -14.95 11.28
CA LEU A 53 -7.36 -13.72 10.59
C LEU A 53 -6.98 -12.65 11.60
N HIS A 54 -5.81 -12.05 11.41
CA HIS A 54 -5.37 -10.85 12.10
C HIS A 54 -5.46 -9.67 11.14
N THR A 55 -6.13 -8.59 11.53
CA THR A 55 -6.26 -7.40 10.70
C THR A 55 -5.84 -6.14 11.43
N ARG A 56 -5.33 -5.18 10.67
CA ARG A 56 -5.07 -3.80 11.09
C ARG A 56 -5.67 -2.84 10.08
N ILE A 57 -6.50 -1.90 10.54
CA ILE A 57 -6.86 -0.73 9.73
C ILE A 57 -5.81 0.34 9.99
N ILE A 58 -5.19 0.78 8.91
CA ILE A 58 -4.21 1.86 8.93
C ILE A 58 -4.70 3.01 8.02
N ARG A 59 -4.31 4.23 8.34
CA ARG A 59 -4.74 5.43 7.60
C ARG A 59 -3.57 6.38 7.36
N ARG A 60 -3.58 6.98 6.18
CA ARG A 60 -2.85 8.20 5.91
C ARG A 60 -3.73 9.13 5.08
N ASP A 61 -3.88 10.36 5.52
CA ASP A 61 -4.79 11.34 4.91
C ASP A 61 -6.21 10.77 4.73
N HIS A 62 -6.67 10.63 3.50
CA HIS A 62 -8.00 10.10 3.17
C HIS A 62 -7.99 8.61 2.78
N LEU A 63 -6.82 7.99 2.68
CA LEU A 63 -6.68 6.58 2.34
C LEU A 63 -6.66 5.71 3.59
N MET A 64 -7.58 4.75 3.64
CA MET A 64 -7.54 3.66 4.60
C MET A 64 -7.17 2.37 3.91
N LEU A 65 -6.25 1.64 4.52
CA LEU A 65 -5.87 0.28 4.12
C LEU A 65 -6.24 -0.68 5.26
N GLU A 66 -6.75 -1.85 4.90
CA GLU A 66 -6.86 -2.98 5.81
C GLU A 66 -5.75 -3.97 5.47
N LEU A 67 -4.81 -4.15 6.39
CA LEU A 67 -3.81 -5.20 6.32
C LEU A 67 -4.43 -6.50 6.86
N LEU A 68 -4.37 -7.58 6.07
CA LEU A 68 -4.97 -8.86 6.40
C LEU A 68 -3.87 -9.94 6.43
N GLU A 69 -3.55 -10.44 7.61
CA GLU A 69 -2.67 -11.59 7.79
C GLU A 69 -3.53 -12.82 8.08
N PHE A 70 -3.56 -13.75 7.13
CA PHE A 70 -4.28 -15.02 7.28
C PHE A 70 -3.39 -15.99 8.04
N GLU A 71 -3.58 -16.10 9.37
CA GLU A 71 -2.87 -17.07 10.21
C GLU A 71 -3.28 -18.50 9.83
N GLN A 72 -4.55 -18.70 9.43
CA GLN A 72 -5.06 -19.91 8.78
C GLN A 72 -6.07 -19.53 7.67
N PRO A 73 -5.96 -20.15 6.49
CA PRO A 73 -5.03 -21.21 6.05
C PRO A 73 -3.63 -20.72 5.64
N GLY A 74 -3.26 -19.50 5.92
CA GLY A 74 -2.10 -18.80 5.41
C GLY A 74 -2.41 -18.01 4.14
N HIS A 75 -1.46 -17.22 3.67
CA HIS A 75 -1.55 -16.52 2.40
C HIS A 75 -1.20 -17.44 1.22
N VAL A 76 -1.65 -17.09 0.02
CA VAL A 76 -1.26 -17.75 -1.23
C VAL A 76 -0.53 -16.76 -2.12
N GLY A 77 0.36 -17.27 -2.97
CA GLY A 77 1.19 -16.46 -3.86
C GLY A 77 2.56 -16.16 -3.26
N THR A 78 3.29 -15.30 -3.96
CA THR A 78 4.65 -14.88 -3.60
C THR A 78 4.71 -13.37 -3.40
N ALA A 79 5.77 -12.90 -2.74
CA ALA A 79 6.05 -11.47 -2.60
C ALA A 79 6.59 -10.81 -3.89
N GLU A 80 6.62 -11.54 -5.01
CA GLU A 80 7.01 -11.00 -6.28
C GLU A 80 5.96 -10.02 -6.82
N ARG A 81 6.42 -8.87 -7.29
CA ARG A 81 5.51 -7.91 -7.90
C ARG A 81 4.92 -8.46 -9.20
N SER A 82 3.61 -8.39 -9.33
CA SER A 82 2.91 -8.76 -10.56
C SER A 82 3.31 -7.84 -11.74
N PRO A 83 3.18 -8.24 -13.00
CA PRO A 83 3.30 -7.32 -14.13
C PRO A 83 2.36 -6.11 -13.98
N MET A 84 2.81 -4.91 -14.40
CA MET A 84 2.03 -3.68 -14.25
C MET A 84 0.68 -3.73 -14.97
N ASN A 85 0.61 -4.45 -16.07
CA ASN A 85 -0.59 -4.60 -16.90
C ASN A 85 -1.46 -5.82 -16.52
N ARG A 86 -1.22 -6.44 -15.35
CA ARG A 86 -2.13 -7.46 -14.82
C ARG A 86 -3.45 -6.81 -14.39
N LEU A 87 -4.56 -7.44 -14.73
CA LEU A 87 -5.88 -6.97 -14.29
C LEU A 87 -5.98 -6.93 -12.76
N GLY A 88 -6.53 -5.85 -12.23
CA GLY A 88 -6.70 -5.58 -10.80
C GLY A 88 -6.02 -4.28 -10.37
N LEU A 89 -5.81 -4.14 -9.07
CA LEU A 89 -5.07 -3.00 -8.52
C LEU A 89 -3.60 -3.07 -8.95
N THR A 90 -3.08 -1.97 -9.48
CA THR A 90 -1.70 -1.88 -9.99
C THR A 90 -0.74 -1.31 -8.97
N HIS A 91 -1.10 -0.20 -8.33
CA HIS A 91 -0.27 0.51 -7.35
C HIS A 91 -1.11 1.46 -6.48
N ILE A 92 -0.48 1.96 -5.43
CA ILE A 92 -0.94 3.08 -4.61
C ILE A 92 0.03 4.22 -4.85
N ALA A 93 -0.46 5.41 -5.24
CA ALA A 93 0.38 6.58 -5.43
C ALA A 93 0.49 7.41 -4.14
N VAL A 94 1.69 7.87 -3.82
CA VAL A 94 2.00 8.74 -2.67
C VAL A 94 2.75 9.96 -3.18
N TRP A 95 2.22 11.13 -2.90
CA TRP A 95 2.88 12.39 -3.23
C TRP A 95 3.84 12.78 -2.11
N VAL A 96 5.05 13.10 -2.48
CA VAL A 96 6.15 13.38 -1.56
C VAL A 96 6.81 14.72 -1.89
N SER A 97 7.40 15.36 -0.90
CA SER A 97 8.15 16.60 -1.08
C SER A 97 9.65 16.37 -1.33
N ASP A 98 10.16 15.20 -1.00
CA ASP A 98 11.55 14.77 -1.23
C ASP A 98 11.55 13.26 -1.50
N ILE A 99 11.59 12.91 -2.78
CA ILE A 99 11.52 11.50 -3.22
C ILE A 99 12.74 10.69 -2.75
N GLU A 100 13.91 11.34 -2.65
CA GLU A 100 15.14 10.66 -2.23
C GLU A 100 15.12 10.35 -0.72
N ALA A 101 14.61 11.25 0.09
CA ALA A 101 14.44 11.01 1.53
C ALA A 101 13.44 9.89 1.78
N VAL A 102 12.32 9.88 1.07
CA VAL A 102 11.31 8.81 1.20
C VAL A 102 11.84 7.48 0.66
N ALA A 103 12.57 7.47 -0.46
CA ALA A 103 13.17 6.26 -1.00
C ALA A 103 14.14 5.61 0.00
N ARG A 104 15.02 6.38 0.64
CA ARG A 104 15.90 5.87 1.71
C ARG A 104 15.10 5.26 2.86
N ARG A 105 14.07 5.99 3.32
CA ARG A 105 13.22 5.54 4.43
C ARG A 105 12.47 4.26 4.09
N VAL A 106 11.98 4.11 2.86
CA VAL A 106 11.35 2.87 2.36
C VAL A 106 12.29 1.68 2.51
N VAL A 107 13.55 1.82 2.08
CA VAL A 107 14.56 0.76 2.18
C VAL A 107 14.89 0.42 3.63
N GLU A 108 15.08 1.42 4.49
CA GLU A 108 15.34 1.24 5.92
C GLU A 108 14.23 0.46 6.63
N HIS A 109 12.99 0.52 6.10
CA HIS A 109 11.82 -0.13 6.69
C HIS A 109 11.36 -1.36 5.90
N GLY A 110 12.25 -1.97 5.11
CA GLY A 110 12.05 -3.26 4.48
C GLY A 110 11.37 -3.25 3.12
N GLY A 111 11.15 -2.08 2.53
CA GLY A 111 10.71 -1.96 1.14
C GLY A 111 11.86 -2.10 0.16
N THR A 112 11.53 -2.25 -1.11
CA THR A 112 12.49 -2.34 -2.21
C THR A 112 12.22 -1.26 -3.26
N LEU A 113 13.27 -0.71 -3.86
CA LEU A 113 13.15 0.26 -4.95
C LEU A 113 13.22 -0.47 -6.30
N VAL A 114 12.41 -0.01 -7.23
CA VAL A 114 12.47 -0.43 -8.63
C VAL A 114 13.24 0.65 -9.40
N GLU A 115 14.56 0.64 -9.28
CA GLU A 115 15.43 1.73 -9.75
C GLU A 115 15.27 2.04 -11.23
N GLU A 116 14.90 1.07 -12.04
CA GLU A 116 14.66 1.24 -13.48
C GLU A 116 13.47 2.16 -13.79
N THR A 117 12.62 2.40 -12.79
CA THR A 117 11.45 3.29 -12.92
C THR A 117 11.76 4.73 -12.52
N ARG A 118 12.96 5.01 -11.98
CA ARG A 118 13.36 6.36 -11.59
C ARG A 118 13.37 7.27 -12.81
N THR A 119 12.45 8.22 -12.82
CA THR A 119 12.20 9.07 -13.98
C THR A 119 12.01 10.52 -13.54
N VAL A 120 12.62 11.44 -14.30
CA VAL A 120 12.38 12.88 -14.18
C VAL A 120 11.67 13.34 -15.45
N PHE A 121 10.51 13.96 -15.26
CA PHE A 121 9.82 14.65 -16.35
C PHE A 121 10.06 16.15 -16.23
N ASP A 122 10.50 16.76 -17.32
CA ASP A 122 10.64 18.22 -17.47
C ASP A 122 10.00 18.64 -18.81
N HIS A 123 8.69 18.46 -18.89
CA HIS A 123 7.90 18.82 -20.05
C HIS A 123 6.85 19.85 -19.65
N PRO A 124 6.46 20.82 -20.52
CA PRO A 124 5.47 21.85 -20.20
C PRO A 124 4.15 21.34 -19.61
N LYS A 125 3.76 20.11 -19.95
CA LYS A 125 2.51 19.48 -19.47
C LYS A 125 2.70 18.51 -18.30
N LEU A 126 3.93 18.18 -17.94
CA LEU A 126 4.23 17.21 -16.87
C LEU A 126 5.63 17.46 -16.35
N LYS A 127 5.74 17.84 -15.09
CA LYS A 127 7.00 18.03 -14.40
C LYS A 127 6.99 17.27 -13.09
N GLY A 128 8.15 16.75 -12.70
CA GLY A 128 8.32 16.08 -11.42
C GLY A 128 9.19 14.85 -11.53
N LYS A 129 9.25 14.10 -10.43
CA LYS A 129 10.04 12.87 -10.31
C LYS A 129 9.13 11.72 -9.91
N TRP A 130 9.38 10.56 -10.48
CA TRP A 130 8.66 9.31 -10.24
C TRP A 130 9.61 8.19 -9.85
N LEU A 131 9.20 7.36 -8.94
CA LEU A 131 9.90 6.14 -8.56
C LEU A 131 8.90 5.12 -8.05
N ILE A 132 8.98 3.89 -8.53
CA ILE A 132 8.23 2.77 -7.94
C ILE A 132 9.06 2.13 -6.84
N CYS A 133 8.44 1.90 -5.71
CA CYS A 133 8.91 0.99 -4.68
C CYS A 133 7.88 -0.11 -4.42
N CYS A 134 8.27 -1.15 -3.70
CA CYS A 134 7.36 -2.22 -3.27
C CYS A 134 7.46 -2.40 -1.77
N ASP A 135 6.31 -2.74 -1.16
CA ASP A 135 6.29 -3.24 0.20
C ASP A 135 6.89 -4.66 0.27
N PRO A 136 7.08 -5.23 1.46
CA PRO A 136 7.62 -6.59 1.62
C PRO A 136 6.79 -7.70 0.96
N ASN A 137 5.54 -7.43 0.58
CA ASN A 137 4.63 -8.37 -0.06
C ASN A 137 4.47 -8.14 -1.58
N GLY A 138 5.29 -7.25 -2.16
CA GLY A 138 5.27 -6.95 -3.59
C GLY A 138 4.19 -5.96 -4.03
N VAL A 139 3.49 -5.32 -3.09
CA VAL A 139 2.53 -4.24 -3.39
C VAL A 139 3.30 -3.01 -3.84
N ARG A 140 2.98 -2.52 -5.04
CA ARG A 140 3.63 -1.33 -5.58
C ARG A 140 3.13 -0.06 -4.92
N VAL A 141 4.08 0.81 -4.60
CA VAL A 141 3.84 2.19 -4.22
C VAL A 141 4.58 3.09 -5.19
N GLU A 142 3.84 3.98 -5.83
CA GLU A 142 4.39 5.00 -6.71
C GLU A 142 4.70 6.26 -5.89
N LEU A 143 5.96 6.61 -5.78
CA LEU A 143 6.39 7.88 -5.18
C LEU A 143 6.41 8.94 -6.26
N VAL A 144 5.76 10.07 -6.02
CA VAL A 144 5.67 11.18 -6.97
C VAL A 144 6.04 12.48 -6.25
N GLU A 145 7.09 13.14 -6.76
CA GLU A 145 7.49 14.47 -6.31
C GLU A 145 7.17 15.48 -7.42
N TYR A 146 6.25 16.40 -7.15
CA TYR A 146 5.95 17.50 -8.05
C TYR A 146 6.73 18.75 -7.65
N PRO A 147 7.03 19.67 -8.60
CA PRO A 147 7.60 20.96 -8.27
C PRO A 147 6.75 21.73 -7.27
N GLU A 148 7.41 22.51 -6.42
CA GLU A 148 6.71 23.35 -5.44
C GLU A 148 5.74 24.29 -6.12
N GLY A 149 4.50 24.33 -5.60
CA GLY A 149 3.43 25.19 -6.13
C GLY A 149 2.60 24.60 -7.29
N GLU A 150 2.96 23.43 -7.83
CA GLU A 150 2.08 22.73 -8.78
C GLU A 150 0.86 22.14 -8.07
N LYS A 151 -0.34 22.56 -8.51
CA LYS A 151 -1.61 21.96 -8.08
C LYS A 151 -1.85 20.70 -8.92
N ILE A 152 -1.79 19.55 -8.29
CA ILE A 152 -1.92 18.26 -8.97
C ILE A 152 -3.37 17.89 -9.25
N LEU A 153 -4.26 18.30 -8.37
CA LEU A 153 -5.71 18.18 -8.51
C LEU A 153 -6.35 19.39 -7.81
N GLU A 154 -7.20 20.11 -8.48
CA GLU A 154 -8.11 21.02 -7.80
C GLU A 154 -9.07 20.17 -6.95
N ARG A 155 -9.02 20.37 -5.64
CA ARG A 155 -9.96 19.77 -4.69
C ARG A 155 -11.26 20.55 -4.68
#